data_9208730148e1438e586f8cb85f8afd7f
#
_entry.id   9208730148e1438e586f8cb85f8afd7f
#
_cell.length_a   1.000
_cell.length_b   1.000
_cell.length_c   1.000
_cell.angle_alpha   90.00
_cell.angle_beta   90.00
_cell.angle_gamma   90.00
#
_symmetry.space_group_name_H-M   'P 1'
#
loop_
_entity.id
_entity.type
_entity.pdbx_description
1 polymer ?
#
loop_
_entity_poly.entity_id
_entity_poly.type
_entity_poly.pdbx_seq_one_letter_code
_entity_poly.pdbx_strand_id
1 'polypeptide(L)'
;MIKQFHGAEKVNLKTQNLKKEVVRIFKKHGLSTDHAIISANALINAELVGAYGHGLSRLKMYCDRISKKVINPKPKIKVKKISQSISHIDANDSIGFVAADIAIKKAISNAKKTGIGLVAVKNSGHYGLSGYYAEQAVKKNLVTMIYTNAPPAIKDKLQKHRTVQLMSTSIDITDGS
;
A
#
# COMPACT_ATOMS: atom_id res chain seq x y z
N MET A 1 -23.04 6.84 -9.45
CA MET A 1 -22.78 7.57 -10.71
C MET A 1 -21.30 7.93 -10.72
N ILE A 2 -20.47 7.17 -11.44
CA ILE A 2 -19.04 7.42 -11.59
C ILE A 2 -18.94 8.58 -12.59
N LYS A 3 -18.50 9.75 -12.12
CA LYS A 3 -18.12 10.84 -13.01
C LYS A 3 -16.90 10.38 -13.80
N GLN A 4 -17.09 9.91 -15.01
CA GLN A 4 -16.01 9.78 -15.98
C GLN A 4 -15.44 11.18 -16.21
N PHE A 5 -14.13 11.33 -16.05
CA PHE A 5 -13.41 12.54 -16.42
C PHE A 5 -13.41 12.63 -17.95
N HIS A 6 -14.49 13.20 -18.51
CA HIS A 6 -14.57 13.53 -19.93
C HIS A 6 -13.76 14.81 -20.11
N GLY A 7 -12.69 14.74 -20.88
CA GLY A 7 -11.92 15.89 -21.32
C GLY A 7 -10.46 15.99 -20.84
N ALA A 8 -9.96 15.00 -20.08
CA ALA A 8 -8.53 14.98 -19.79
C ALA A 8 -7.76 14.48 -21.03
N GLU A 9 -6.85 15.30 -21.54
CA GLU A 9 -5.93 14.92 -22.61
C GLU A 9 -5.08 13.71 -22.15
N LYS A 10 -5.13 12.61 -22.92
CA LYS A 10 -4.34 11.41 -22.60
C LYS A 10 -2.90 11.65 -23.00
N VAL A 11 -2.01 11.76 -22.03
CA VAL A 11 -0.58 11.91 -22.26
C VAL A 11 0.10 10.55 -22.07
N ASN A 12 0.73 10.06 -23.13
CA ASN A 12 1.55 8.85 -23.06
C ASN A 12 2.93 9.18 -22.51
N LEU A 13 3.22 8.74 -21.29
CA LEU A 13 4.52 8.92 -20.65
C LEU A 13 5.24 7.58 -20.49
N LYS A 14 6.56 7.59 -20.73
CA LYS A 14 7.39 6.42 -20.39
C LYS A 14 7.35 6.20 -18.87
N THR A 15 6.95 5.00 -18.45
CA THR A 15 6.80 4.61 -17.04
C THR A 15 8.02 4.97 -16.18
N GLN A 16 9.24 4.77 -16.72
CA GLN A 16 10.47 5.10 -16.01
C GLN A 16 10.63 6.61 -15.74
N ASN A 17 10.24 7.47 -16.68
CA ASN A 17 10.33 8.92 -16.49
C ASN A 17 9.30 9.37 -15.44
N LEU A 18 8.08 8.86 -15.53
CA LEU A 18 7.03 9.14 -14.56
C LEU A 18 7.45 8.72 -13.15
N LYS A 19 8.03 7.52 -13.01
CA LYS A 19 8.56 7.04 -11.74
C LYS A 19 9.65 7.97 -11.18
N LYS A 20 10.59 8.42 -12.01
CA LYS A 20 11.64 9.36 -11.59
C LYS A 20 11.04 10.65 -11.03
N GLU A 21 10.02 11.20 -11.69
CA GLU A 21 9.35 12.41 -11.23
C GLU A 21 8.60 12.20 -9.91
N VAL A 22 7.88 11.10 -9.75
CA VAL A 22 7.19 10.77 -8.49
C VAL A 22 8.20 10.63 -7.35
N VAL A 23 9.33 9.97 -7.57
CA VAL A 23 10.42 9.88 -6.58
C VAL A 23 10.95 11.27 -6.24
N ARG A 24 11.20 12.12 -7.24
CA ARG A 24 11.67 13.49 -7.04
C ARG A 24 10.70 14.31 -6.18
N ILE A 25 9.41 14.20 -6.45
CA ILE A 25 8.35 14.87 -5.69
C ILE A 25 8.36 14.40 -4.22
N PHE A 26 8.35 13.10 -3.96
CA PHE A 26 8.38 12.59 -2.58
C PHE A 26 9.66 13.00 -1.83
N LYS A 27 10.80 13.00 -2.50
CA LYS A 27 12.06 13.49 -1.90
C LYS A 27 11.99 14.98 -1.55
N LYS A 28 11.37 15.81 -2.40
CA LYS A 28 11.14 17.24 -2.11
C LYS A 28 10.26 17.42 -0.87
N HIS A 29 9.37 16.49 -0.58
CA HIS A 29 8.55 16.47 0.65
C HIS A 29 9.23 15.78 1.84
N GLY A 30 10.52 15.43 1.73
CA GLY A 30 11.35 14.98 2.86
C GLY A 30 11.45 13.46 3.03
N LEU A 31 10.89 12.63 2.15
CA LEU A 31 11.10 11.20 2.18
C LEU A 31 12.56 10.86 1.84
N SER A 32 13.10 9.81 2.48
CA SER A 32 14.36 9.20 2.05
C SER A 32 14.24 8.65 0.62
N THR A 33 15.35 8.44 -0.05
CA THR A 33 15.36 7.89 -1.41
C THR A 33 14.65 6.54 -1.48
N ASP A 34 14.90 5.64 -0.53
CA ASP A 34 14.28 4.32 -0.48
C ASP A 34 12.77 4.39 -0.27
N HIS A 35 12.31 5.21 0.68
CA HIS A 35 10.89 5.42 0.95
C HIS A 35 10.17 6.04 -0.25
N ALA A 36 10.81 6.97 -0.94
CA ALA A 36 10.29 7.60 -2.16
C ALA A 36 10.16 6.58 -3.31
N ILE A 37 11.15 5.69 -3.49
CA ILE A 37 11.13 4.63 -4.50
C ILE A 37 10.02 3.62 -4.19
N ILE A 38 9.90 3.14 -2.96
CA ILE A 38 8.82 2.23 -2.54
C ILE A 38 7.46 2.85 -2.83
N SER A 39 7.27 4.10 -2.44
CA SER A 39 6.00 4.81 -2.63
C SER A 39 5.67 5.03 -4.11
N ALA A 40 6.68 5.41 -4.91
CA ALA A 40 6.51 5.59 -6.35
C ALA A 40 6.15 4.28 -7.05
N ASN A 41 6.78 3.16 -6.67
CA ASN A 41 6.47 1.84 -7.24
C ASN A 41 5.00 1.47 -7.02
N ALA A 42 4.48 1.66 -5.80
CA ALA A 42 3.10 1.34 -5.47
C ALA A 42 2.10 2.20 -6.27
N LEU A 43 2.36 3.51 -6.40
CA LEU A 43 1.51 4.42 -7.18
C LEU A 43 1.53 4.09 -8.68
N ILE A 44 2.71 3.83 -9.24
CA ILE A 44 2.86 3.48 -10.65
C ILE A 44 2.23 2.11 -10.95
N ASN A 45 2.37 1.13 -10.05
CA ASN A 45 1.71 -0.16 -10.23
C ASN A 45 0.18 0.01 -10.31
N ALA A 46 -0.42 0.84 -9.45
CA ALA A 46 -1.85 1.10 -9.50
C ALA A 46 -2.30 1.71 -10.84
N GLU A 47 -1.51 2.59 -11.46
CA GLU A 47 -1.77 3.11 -12.82
C GLU A 47 -1.69 1.98 -13.86
N LEU A 48 -0.65 1.15 -13.81
CA LEU A 48 -0.43 0.09 -14.80
C LEU A 48 -1.52 -0.98 -14.80
N VAL A 49 -2.14 -1.23 -13.64
CA VAL A 49 -3.25 -2.19 -13.52
C VAL A 49 -4.63 -1.54 -13.64
N GLY A 50 -4.71 -0.26 -14.01
CA GLY A 50 -5.97 0.46 -14.20
C GLY A 50 -6.69 0.88 -12.91
N ALA A 51 -6.05 0.74 -11.75
CA ALA A 51 -6.61 1.14 -10.45
C ALA A 51 -6.34 2.63 -10.15
N TYR A 52 -6.71 3.51 -11.06
CA TYR A 52 -6.39 4.95 -11.04
C TYR A 52 -6.78 5.67 -9.74
N GLY A 53 -7.84 5.21 -9.05
CA GLY A 53 -8.26 5.74 -7.75
C GLY A 53 -7.25 5.50 -6.62
N HIS A 54 -6.25 4.62 -6.83
CA HIS A 54 -5.17 4.30 -5.89
C HIS A 54 -3.78 4.69 -6.43
N GLY A 55 -3.73 5.25 -7.63
CA GLY A 55 -2.53 5.66 -8.35
C GLY A 55 -2.16 7.13 -8.17
N LEU A 56 -1.69 7.73 -9.24
CA LEU A 56 -1.14 9.11 -9.26
C LEU A 56 -2.16 10.18 -8.87
N SER A 57 -3.45 9.93 -9.07
CA SER A 57 -4.53 10.80 -8.59
C SER A 57 -4.44 11.08 -7.08
N ARG A 58 -3.77 10.21 -6.32
CA ARG A 58 -3.55 10.36 -4.87
C ARG A 58 -2.24 11.05 -4.50
N LEU A 59 -1.32 11.27 -5.43
CA LEU A 59 0.00 11.82 -5.14
C LEU A 59 -0.08 13.14 -4.36
N LYS A 60 -0.95 14.07 -4.82
CA LYS A 60 -1.16 15.35 -4.12
C LYS A 60 -1.61 15.13 -2.68
N MET A 61 -2.55 14.21 -2.42
CA MET A 61 -3.04 13.92 -1.08
C MET A 61 -1.91 13.49 -0.13
N TYR A 62 -0.99 12.65 -0.60
CA TYR A 62 0.17 12.23 0.22
C TYR A 62 1.11 13.39 0.50
N CYS A 63 1.42 14.21 -0.51
CA CYS A 63 2.25 15.39 -0.35
C CYS A 63 1.63 16.39 0.66
N ASP A 64 0.33 16.65 0.55
CA ASP A 64 -0.40 17.52 1.50
C ASP A 64 -0.35 16.96 2.93
N ARG A 65 -0.51 15.64 3.11
CA ARG A 65 -0.43 14.99 4.43
C ARG A 65 0.96 15.05 5.04
N ILE A 66 2.01 14.94 4.24
CA ILE A 66 3.39 15.12 4.70
C ILE A 66 3.59 16.57 5.15
N SER A 67 3.20 17.55 4.33
CA SER A 67 3.32 18.97 4.63
C SER A 67 2.55 19.37 5.89
N LYS A 68 1.40 18.73 6.14
CA LYS A 68 0.57 18.92 7.34
C LYS A 68 1.06 18.10 8.54
N LYS A 69 2.19 17.43 8.45
CA LYS A 69 2.76 16.57 9.52
C LYS A 69 1.85 15.41 9.95
N VAL A 70 0.88 15.01 9.13
CA VAL A 70 0.04 13.82 9.36
C VAL A 70 0.82 12.56 8.97
N ILE A 71 1.71 12.66 7.99
CA ILE A 71 2.66 11.61 7.63
C ILE A 71 4.05 12.07 8.06
N ASN A 72 4.73 11.22 8.83
CA ASN A 72 6.12 11.42 9.21
C ASN A 72 7.04 11.02 8.04
N PRO A 73 7.78 11.97 7.42
CA PRO A 73 8.67 11.65 6.29
C PRO A 73 9.95 10.91 6.71
N LYS A 74 10.31 10.95 7.99
CA LYS A 74 11.51 10.31 8.56
C LYS A 74 11.16 9.40 9.74
N PRO A 75 10.30 8.37 9.51
CA PRO A 75 9.80 7.53 10.59
C PRO A 75 10.92 6.63 11.16
N LYS A 76 10.84 6.37 12.46
CA LYS A 76 11.62 5.31 13.14
C LYS A 76 10.73 4.07 13.26
N ILE A 77 10.59 3.32 12.18
CA ILE A 77 9.74 2.12 12.12
C ILE A 77 10.34 1.03 13.01
N LYS A 78 9.50 0.45 13.88
CA LYS A 78 9.92 -0.61 14.80
C LYS A 78 9.21 -1.90 14.42
N VAL A 79 9.98 -2.98 14.27
CA VAL A 79 9.47 -4.34 14.03
C VAL A 79 9.73 -5.17 15.27
N LYS A 80 8.65 -5.58 15.95
CA LYS A 80 8.72 -6.46 17.12
C LYS A 80 8.34 -7.88 16.71
N LYS A 81 9.22 -8.83 16.92
CA LYS A 81 8.93 -10.26 16.81
C LYS A 81 8.10 -10.67 18.02
N ILE A 82 6.93 -11.26 17.81
CA ILE A 82 6.05 -11.79 18.85
C ILE A 82 6.28 -13.31 19.00
N SER A 83 6.34 -14.02 17.85
CA SER A 83 6.68 -15.43 17.75
C SER A 83 7.51 -15.67 16.48
N GLN A 84 7.77 -16.90 16.12
CA GLN A 84 8.42 -17.21 14.85
C GLN A 84 7.55 -16.84 13.63
N SER A 85 6.24 -17.00 13.75
CA SER A 85 5.25 -16.72 12.70
C SER A 85 4.64 -15.31 12.79
N ILE A 86 4.67 -14.66 13.98
CA ILE A 86 3.94 -13.41 14.24
C ILE A 86 4.91 -12.25 14.47
N SER A 87 4.67 -11.13 13.81
CA SER A 87 5.39 -9.88 14.05
C SER A 87 4.43 -8.69 14.14
N HIS A 88 4.84 -7.67 14.87
CA HIS A 88 4.11 -6.43 15.04
C HIS A 88 4.98 -5.26 14.55
N ILE A 89 4.41 -4.36 13.76
CA ILE A 89 5.10 -3.18 13.24
C ILE A 89 4.43 -1.94 13.82
N ASP A 90 5.25 -1.09 14.43
CA ASP A 90 4.89 0.30 14.71
C ASP A 90 5.51 1.16 13.62
N ALA A 91 4.67 1.69 12.73
CA ALA A 91 5.10 2.42 11.56
C ALA A 91 5.46 3.88 11.85
N ASN A 92 5.24 4.37 13.08
CA ASN A 92 5.59 5.73 13.51
C ASN A 92 5.05 6.81 12.54
N ASP A 93 3.79 6.67 12.16
CA ASP A 93 3.06 7.54 11.22
C ASP A 93 3.73 7.66 9.84
N SER A 94 4.47 6.63 9.42
CA SER A 94 5.06 6.58 8.08
C SER A 94 4.00 6.64 6.98
N ILE A 95 4.45 6.99 5.77
CA ILE A 95 3.62 6.77 4.59
C ILE A 95 3.27 5.28 4.48
N GLY A 96 1.99 4.97 4.26
CA GLY A 96 1.49 3.60 4.32
C GLY A 96 2.17 2.62 3.36
N PHE A 97 2.65 3.09 2.22
CA PHE A 97 3.40 2.28 1.24
C PHE A 97 4.62 1.61 1.86
N VAL A 98 5.38 2.33 2.67
CA VAL A 98 6.61 1.83 3.32
C VAL A 98 6.26 0.82 4.40
N ALA A 99 5.26 1.12 5.23
CA ALA A 99 4.81 0.20 6.27
C ALA A 99 4.30 -1.13 5.67
N ALA A 100 3.53 -1.06 4.59
CA ALA A 100 2.99 -2.25 3.91
C ALA A 100 4.08 -3.07 3.20
N ASP A 101 5.08 -2.42 2.60
CA ASP A 101 6.22 -3.10 1.99
C ASP A 101 7.06 -3.87 3.03
N ILE A 102 7.31 -3.26 4.18
CA ILE A 102 7.98 -3.93 5.30
C ILE A 102 7.13 -5.09 5.83
N ALA A 103 5.82 -4.88 5.96
CA ALA A 103 4.90 -5.88 6.49
C ALA A 103 4.82 -7.12 5.60
N ILE A 104 4.64 -6.95 4.28
CA ILE A 104 4.54 -8.10 3.37
C ILE A 104 5.86 -8.88 3.29
N LYS A 105 7.00 -8.18 3.22
CA LYS A 105 8.32 -8.83 3.24
C LYS A 105 8.52 -9.63 4.53
N LYS A 106 8.10 -9.09 5.67
CA LYS A 106 8.19 -9.78 6.95
C LYS A 106 7.26 -10.98 7.03
N ALA A 107 6.02 -10.86 6.55
CA ALA A 107 5.06 -11.96 6.49
C ALA A 107 5.58 -13.11 5.61
N ILE A 108 6.09 -12.80 4.42
CA ILE A 108 6.72 -13.77 3.51
C ILE A 108 7.91 -14.47 4.20
N SER A 109 8.79 -13.71 4.85
CA SER A 109 9.94 -14.27 5.57
C SER A 109 9.54 -15.20 6.70
N ASN A 110 8.50 -14.85 7.46
CA ASN A 110 7.97 -15.70 8.52
C ASN A 110 7.32 -16.97 7.93
N ALA A 111 6.44 -16.83 6.92
CA ALA A 111 5.74 -17.93 6.28
C ALA A 111 6.70 -18.98 5.71
N LYS A 112 7.79 -18.56 5.08
CA LYS A 112 8.82 -19.48 4.57
C LYS A 112 9.52 -20.31 5.65
N LYS A 113 9.52 -19.85 6.90
CA LYS A 113 10.15 -20.54 8.04
C LYS A 113 9.21 -21.44 8.80
N THR A 114 7.94 -21.08 8.84
CA THR A 114 6.97 -21.70 9.77
C THR A 114 5.67 -22.14 9.10
N GLY A 115 5.57 -22.02 7.77
CA GLY A 115 4.35 -22.32 7.01
C GLY A 115 3.32 -21.18 7.03
N ILE A 116 3.34 -20.28 8.01
CA ILE A 116 2.44 -19.14 8.13
C ILE A 116 3.18 -17.88 8.58
N GLY A 117 2.76 -16.71 8.10
CA GLY A 117 3.30 -15.42 8.52
C GLY A 117 2.18 -14.41 8.76
N LEU A 118 2.05 -13.94 10.00
CA LEU A 118 1.11 -12.88 10.37
C LEU A 118 1.87 -11.62 10.76
N VAL A 119 1.47 -10.48 10.18
CA VAL A 119 2.03 -9.18 10.55
C VAL A 119 0.91 -8.19 10.81
N ALA A 120 0.86 -7.65 12.01
CA ALA A 120 -0.01 -6.54 12.37
C ALA A 120 0.76 -5.22 12.29
N VAL A 121 0.13 -4.18 11.72
CA VAL A 121 0.72 -2.85 11.55
C VAL A 121 -0.14 -1.82 12.27
N LYS A 122 0.48 -0.96 13.06
CA LYS A 122 -0.17 0.21 13.69
C LYS A 122 0.56 1.51 13.33
N ASN A 123 -0.07 2.64 13.60
CA ASN A 123 0.45 3.98 13.33
C ASN A 123 0.93 4.12 11.88
N SER A 124 0.06 3.71 10.94
CA SER A 124 0.29 3.78 9.50
C SER A 124 -0.88 4.46 8.81
N GLY A 125 -0.62 5.04 7.65
CA GLY A 125 -1.63 5.66 6.81
C GLY A 125 -2.11 4.77 5.67
N HIS A 126 -2.85 5.38 4.74
CA HIS A 126 -3.29 4.74 3.50
C HIS A 126 -2.08 4.22 2.70
N TYR A 127 -2.16 2.97 2.22
CA TYR A 127 -1.05 2.25 1.58
C TYR A 127 -1.30 1.90 0.10
N GLY A 128 -2.36 2.47 -0.50
CA GLY A 128 -2.69 2.27 -1.91
C GLY A 128 -3.42 0.97 -2.19
N LEU A 129 -3.02 0.25 -3.22
CA LEU A 129 -3.66 -0.97 -3.71
C LEU A 129 -3.13 -2.20 -2.98
N SER A 130 -4.01 -2.94 -2.29
CA SER A 130 -3.63 -4.17 -1.56
C SER A 130 -3.05 -5.25 -2.47
N GLY A 131 -3.57 -5.38 -3.70
CA GLY A 131 -3.10 -6.33 -4.70
C GLY A 131 -1.62 -6.21 -5.03
N TYR A 132 -1.06 -4.99 -4.98
CA TYR A 132 0.38 -4.75 -5.19
C TYR A 132 1.27 -5.50 -4.19
N TYR A 133 0.81 -5.62 -2.94
CA TYR A 133 1.54 -6.35 -1.91
C TYR A 133 1.25 -7.85 -1.96
N ALA A 134 -0.01 -8.22 -2.24
CA ALA A 134 -0.40 -9.62 -2.39
C ALA A 134 0.40 -10.31 -3.50
N GLU A 135 0.58 -9.66 -4.65
CA GLU A 135 1.38 -10.16 -5.78
C GLU A 135 2.82 -10.52 -5.38
N GLN A 136 3.40 -9.81 -4.41
CA GLN A 136 4.76 -10.12 -3.92
C GLN A 136 4.82 -11.48 -3.20
N ALA A 137 3.76 -11.87 -2.50
CA ALA A 137 3.66 -13.17 -1.84
C ALA A 137 3.36 -14.28 -2.86
N VAL A 138 2.46 -14.03 -3.81
CA VAL A 138 2.14 -14.96 -4.90
C VAL A 138 3.39 -15.34 -5.69
N LYS A 139 4.23 -14.37 -6.06
CA LYS A 139 5.54 -14.61 -6.69
C LYS A 139 6.50 -15.48 -5.85
N LYS A 140 6.13 -15.81 -4.61
CA LYS A 140 6.86 -16.70 -3.70
C LYS A 140 6.07 -17.97 -3.38
N ASN A 141 5.02 -18.27 -4.15
CA ASN A 141 4.11 -19.40 -3.99
C ASN A 141 3.42 -19.40 -2.62
N LEU A 142 2.93 -18.23 -2.20
CA LEU A 142 2.23 -18.05 -0.92
C LEU A 142 0.85 -17.45 -1.15
N VAL A 143 -0.16 -18.00 -0.51
CA VAL A 143 -1.49 -17.38 -0.40
C VAL A 143 -1.39 -16.19 0.56
N THR A 144 -2.09 -15.09 0.24
CA THR A 144 -2.04 -13.87 1.05
C THR A 144 -3.44 -13.33 1.30
N MET A 145 -3.70 -13.01 2.56
CA MET A 145 -4.87 -12.24 2.99
C MET A 145 -4.42 -10.90 3.54
N ILE A 146 -5.04 -9.80 3.10
CA ILE A 146 -4.72 -8.45 3.55
C ILE A 146 -5.99 -7.82 4.12
N TYR A 147 -5.91 -7.35 5.36
CA TYR A 147 -7.01 -6.68 6.07
C TYR A 147 -6.63 -5.24 6.36
N THR A 148 -7.61 -4.34 6.29
CA THR A 148 -7.40 -2.93 6.61
C THR A 148 -8.64 -2.33 7.26
N ASN A 149 -8.43 -1.31 8.08
CA ASN A 149 -9.49 -0.46 8.57
C ASN A 149 -9.74 0.64 7.52
N ALA A 150 -10.99 0.76 7.07
CA ALA A 150 -11.41 1.83 6.20
C ALA A 150 -12.56 2.62 6.85
N PRO A 151 -12.70 3.93 6.56
CA PRO A 151 -13.96 4.60 6.87
C PRO A 151 -15.09 3.92 6.10
N PRO A 152 -16.33 3.90 6.63
CA PRO A 152 -17.46 3.28 5.96
C PRO A 152 -17.68 3.93 4.60
N ALA A 153 -17.33 3.20 3.53
CA ALA A 153 -17.47 3.68 2.15
C ALA A 153 -18.88 3.48 1.61
N ILE A 154 -19.63 2.55 2.21
CA ILE A 154 -21.04 2.28 1.89
C ILE A 154 -21.85 2.82 3.06
N LYS A 155 -22.65 3.86 2.80
CA LYS A 155 -23.62 4.36 3.77
C LYS A 155 -24.82 3.39 3.79
N ASP A 156 -24.77 2.45 4.69
CA ASP A 156 -26.00 1.79 5.15
C ASP A 156 -26.63 2.68 6.23
N LYS A 157 -27.92 3.00 6.08
CA LYS A 157 -28.68 3.85 7.03
C LYS A 157 -28.75 3.27 8.45
N LEU A 158 -28.34 2.01 8.65
CA LEU A 158 -28.44 1.27 9.91
C LEU A 158 -27.13 1.06 10.65
N GLN A 159 -25.97 1.35 10.06
CA GLN A 159 -24.68 1.08 10.71
C GLN A 159 -24.07 2.33 11.36
N LYS A 160 -24.13 2.38 12.69
CA LYS A 160 -23.41 3.34 13.54
C LYS A 160 -21.97 2.91 13.85
N HIS A 161 -21.47 1.78 13.33
CA HIS A 161 -20.18 1.20 13.70
C HIS A 161 -19.18 1.18 12.54
N ARG A 162 -17.89 1.27 12.87
CA ARG A 162 -16.79 1.16 11.89
C ARG A 162 -16.81 -0.24 11.27
N THR A 163 -17.03 -0.32 9.96
CA THR A 163 -16.97 -1.57 9.22
C THR A 163 -15.51 -1.92 8.93
N VAL A 164 -15.08 -3.11 9.28
CA VAL A 164 -13.84 -3.70 8.78
C VAL A 164 -14.11 -4.13 7.34
N GLN A 165 -13.52 -3.44 6.39
CA GLN A 165 -13.64 -3.83 4.99
C GLN A 165 -12.63 -4.94 4.71
N LEU A 166 -13.13 -6.16 4.54
CA LEU A 166 -12.38 -7.29 4.03
C LEU A 166 -12.17 -7.08 2.52
N MET A 167 -10.99 -6.64 2.13
CA MET A 167 -10.58 -6.71 0.74
C MET A 167 -9.96 -8.09 0.50
N SER A 168 -10.78 -9.10 0.22
CA SER A 168 -10.29 -10.37 -0.29
C SER A 168 -9.90 -10.19 -1.75
N THR A 169 -8.63 -10.20 -2.04
CA THR A 169 -8.16 -10.45 -3.40
C THR A 169 -8.11 -11.97 -3.54
N SER A 170 -9.14 -12.56 -4.16
CA SER A 170 -9.09 -13.93 -4.60
C SER A 170 -8.05 -14.01 -5.73
N ILE A 171 -6.92 -14.63 -5.46
CA ILE A 171 -5.95 -14.97 -6.47
C ILE A 171 -6.26 -16.39 -6.87
N ASP A 172 -6.80 -16.56 -8.07
CA ASP A 172 -6.96 -17.85 -8.70
C ASP A 172 -5.56 -18.41 -8.97
N ILE A 173 -5.15 -19.38 -8.17
CA ILE A 173 -3.97 -20.17 -8.46
C ILE A 173 -4.43 -21.25 -9.44
N THR A 174 -4.51 -20.91 -10.73
CA THR A 174 -4.62 -21.91 -11.75
C THR A 174 -3.24 -22.58 -11.86
N ASP A 175 -3.15 -23.83 -11.41
CA ASP A 175 -2.04 -24.68 -11.74
C ASP A 175 -1.94 -24.72 -13.27
N GLY A 176 -0.88 -24.11 -13.80
CA GLY A 176 -0.52 -24.27 -15.19
C GLY A 176 -0.05 -25.71 -15.38
N SER A 177 -0.96 -26.58 -15.82
CA SER A 177 -0.66 -27.86 -16.44
C SER A 177 -0.52 -27.70 -17.94
#